data_ed284ede93ec3447775f7fa2291df1f3
#
_entry.id   ed284ede93ec3447775f7fa2291df1f3
#
_cell.length_a   1.000
_cell.length_b   1.000
_cell.length_c   1.000
_cell.angle_alpha   90.00
_cell.angle_beta   90.00
_cell.angle_gamma   90.00
#
_symmetry.space_group_name_H-M   'P 1'
#
loop_
_entity.id
_entity.type
_entity.pdbx_description
1 polymer ?
#
loop_
_entity_poly.entity_id
_entity_poly.type
_entity_poly.pdbx_seq_one_letter_code
_entity_poly.pdbx_strand_id
1 'polypeptide(L)'
;MPKLGFEQYLEAEDQFAYRPAGGKPGTYLFFYPSAEVSEYSRHKTGLQHLAFMVRTRTAVKDAHALITELAPRLGGRVLHEPQVFPQYPQPYFATFWLDPWGLMLEAVCHHDRD
;
A
#
# COMPACT_ATOMS: atom_id res chain seq x y z
N MET A 1 7.79 -4.28 -1.74
CA MET A 1 6.70 -4.44 -2.71
C MET A 1 6.53 -5.82 -3.35
N PRO A 2 7.47 -6.76 -3.22
CA PRO A 2 7.23 -8.10 -3.79
C PRO A 2 5.96 -8.78 -3.28
N LYS A 3 5.59 -8.56 -2.02
CA LYS A 3 4.37 -9.14 -1.43
C LYS A 3 3.08 -8.54 -1.98
N LEU A 4 3.16 -7.41 -2.69
CA LEU A 4 2.02 -6.77 -3.33
C LEU A 4 2.02 -6.96 -4.84
N GLY A 5 2.90 -7.82 -5.38
CA GLY A 5 2.95 -8.14 -6.79
C GLY A 5 3.78 -7.18 -7.64
N PHE A 6 4.66 -6.41 -7.00
CA PHE A 6 5.55 -5.47 -7.68
C PHE A 6 7.00 -5.86 -7.51
N GLU A 7 7.81 -5.54 -8.50
CA GLU A 7 9.26 -5.68 -8.43
C GLU A 7 9.92 -4.32 -8.59
N GLN A 8 11.11 -4.16 -8.02
CA GLN A 8 11.87 -2.93 -8.17
C GLN A 8 12.30 -2.78 -9.63
N TYR A 9 12.03 -1.60 -10.21
CA TYR A 9 12.30 -1.29 -11.61
C TYR A 9 13.45 -0.30 -11.75
N LEU A 10 13.50 0.69 -10.86
CA LEU A 10 14.49 1.77 -10.92
C LEU A 10 14.89 2.14 -9.49
N GLU A 11 16.18 2.33 -9.28
CA GLU A 11 16.70 2.93 -8.06
C GLU A 11 17.79 3.92 -8.43
N ALA A 12 17.58 5.17 -8.06
CA ALA A 12 18.55 6.24 -8.27
C ALA A 12 18.71 7.02 -6.98
N GLU A 13 19.59 8.00 -6.96
CA GLU A 13 19.89 8.76 -5.74
C GLU A 13 18.66 9.45 -5.16
N ASP A 14 17.79 9.99 -6.01
CA ASP A 14 16.65 10.79 -5.62
C ASP A 14 15.29 10.19 -5.99
N GLN A 15 15.26 8.99 -6.56
CA GLN A 15 13.98 8.37 -6.92
C GLN A 15 14.08 6.86 -6.97
N PHE A 16 12.93 6.20 -6.84
CA PHE A 16 12.82 4.77 -7.05
C PHE A 16 11.44 4.45 -7.65
N ALA A 17 11.36 3.31 -8.29
CA ALA A 17 10.14 2.91 -8.96
C ALA A 17 9.91 1.40 -8.89
N TYR A 18 8.65 1.01 -8.95
CA TYR A 18 8.20 -0.37 -8.97
C TYR A 18 7.30 -0.60 -10.17
N ARG A 19 7.33 -1.82 -10.69
CA ARG A 19 6.47 -2.27 -11.78
C ARG A 19 5.86 -3.62 -11.43
N PRO A 20 4.80 -4.05 -12.15
CA PRO A 20 4.24 -5.39 -11.93
C PRO A 20 5.32 -6.45 -12.10
N ALA A 21 5.37 -7.42 -11.16
CA ALA A 21 6.37 -8.47 -11.19
C ALA A 21 6.14 -9.43 -12.35
N GLY A 22 7.23 -10.05 -12.84
CA GLY A 22 7.16 -11.09 -13.86
C GLY A 22 6.81 -10.59 -15.26
N GLY A 23 7.05 -9.31 -15.55
CA GLY A 23 6.80 -8.76 -16.88
C GLY A 23 5.33 -8.59 -17.23
N LYS A 24 4.44 -8.68 -16.25
CA LYS A 24 3.00 -8.50 -16.46
C LYS A 24 2.69 -7.04 -16.78
N PRO A 25 1.63 -6.78 -17.56
CA PRO A 25 1.18 -5.40 -17.77
C PRO A 25 0.54 -4.86 -16.49
N GLY A 26 0.54 -3.53 -16.32
CA GLY A 26 -0.10 -2.90 -15.19
C GLY A 26 0.50 -1.54 -14.85
N THR A 27 0.17 -1.08 -13.66
CA THR A 27 0.57 0.23 -13.18
C THR A 27 2.01 0.23 -12.70
N TYR A 28 2.75 1.26 -13.07
CA TYR A 28 4.08 1.54 -12.55
C TYR A 28 3.95 2.59 -11.45
N LEU A 29 4.73 2.44 -10.38
CA LEU A 29 4.74 3.39 -9.27
C LEU A 29 6.12 4.04 -9.19
N PHE A 30 6.14 5.36 -9.29
CA PHE A 30 7.35 6.16 -9.20
C PHE A 30 7.31 7.01 -7.93
N PHE A 31 8.42 7.07 -7.22
CA PHE A 31 8.57 7.87 -6.01
C PHE A 31 9.78 8.77 -6.17
N TYR A 32 9.58 10.07 -6.10
CA TYR A 32 10.66 11.04 -6.19
C TYR A 32 10.30 12.28 -5.36
N PRO A 33 11.30 13.14 -5.05
CA PRO A 33 11.05 14.31 -4.21
C PRO A 33 10.03 15.24 -4.85
N SER A 34 9.25 15.90 -4.02
CA SER A 34 8.31 16.93 -4.52
C SER A 34 9.09 18.14 -5.03
N ALA A 35 8.52 18.81 -6.04
CA ALA A 35 9.11 20.02 -6.60
C ALA A 35 9.08 21.16 -5.56
N GLU A 36 8.07 21.19 -4.70
CA GLU A 36 7.94 22.15 -3.62
C GLU A 36 7.78 21.41 -2.29
N VAL A 37 8.51 21.85 -1.27
CA VAL A 37 8.42 21.26 0.05
C VAL A 37 7.16 21.75 0.75
N SER A 38 6.31 20.82 1.19
CA SER A 38 5.10 21.12 1.95
C SER A 38 4.71 19.91 2.77
N GLU A 39 3.84 20.12 3.76
CA GLU A 39 3.31 19.02 4.54
C GLU A 39 2.20 18.31 3.77
N TYR A 40 2.32 16.98 3.68
CA TYR A 40 1.25 16.15 3.15
C TYR A 40 0.18 15.92 4.24
N SER A 41 -1.08 15.90 3.82
CA SER A 41 -2.18 15.41 4.66
C SER A 41 -3.24 14.76 3.77
N ARG A 42 -3.69 13.56 4.16
CA ARG A 42 -4.77 12.88 3.45
C ARG A 42 -6.12 13.59 3.62
N HIS A 43 -6.17 14.59 4.50
CA HIS A 43 -7.37 15.40 4.74
C HIS A 43 -7.42 16.65 3.89
N LYS A 44 -6.36 16.93 3.14
CA LYS A 44 -6.27 18.06 2.23
C LYS A 44 -6.49 17.63 0.79
N THR A 45 -6.55 18.58 -0.12
CA THR A 45 -6.67 18.31 -1.56
C THR A 45 -5.51 17.43 -2.02
N GLY A 46 -5.82 16.40 -2.78
CA GLY A 46 -4.84 15.47 -3.32
C GLY A 46 -5.24 14.03 -3.06
N LEU A 47 -4.29 13.12 -3.13
CA LEU A 47 -4.52 11.70 -2.94
C LEU A 47 -4.92 11.42 -1.50
N GLN A 48 -6.05 10.75 -1.32
CA GLN A 48 -6.55 10.38 0.00
C GLN A 48 -5.91 9.07 0.48
N HIS A 49 -5.89 8.05 -0.38
CA HIS A 49 -5.17 6.82 -0.08
C HIS A 49 -4.91 6.03 -1.37
N LEU A 50 -4.01 5.06 -1.28
CA LEU A 50 -3.65 4.17 -2.37
C LEU A 50 -3.92 2.74 -1.94
N ALA A 51 -4.72 2.01 -2.72
CA ALA A 51 -5.10 0.64 -2.42
C ALA A 51 -4.44 -0.32 -3.40
N PHE A 52 -3.90 -1.42 -2.85
CA PHE A 52 -3.33 -2.51 -3.64
C PHE A 52 -4.27 -3.70 -3.55
N MET A 53 -4.74 -4.16 -4.72
CA MET A 53 -5.57 -5.36 -4.78
C MET A 53 -4.70 -6.61 -4.71
N VAL A 54 -5.07 -7.54 -3.84
CA VAL A 54 -4.44 -8.85 -3.74
C VAL A 54 -5.49 -9.94 -3.93
N ARG A 55 -5.05 -11.15 -4.25
CA ARG A 55 -5.97 -12.22 -4.68
C ARG A 55 -6.58 -13.01 -3.54
N THR A 56 -5.95 -13.00 -2.37
CA THR A 56 -6.38 -13.85 -1.26
C THR A 56 -6.38 -13.07 0.04
N ARG A 57 -7.15 -13.55 1.01
CA ARG A 57 -7.14 -12.98 2.35
C ARG A 57 -5.82 -13.23 3.06
N THR A 58 -5.16 -14.35 2.76
CA THR A 58 -3.82 -14.63 3.28
C THR A 58 -2.83 -13.56 2.83
N ALA A 59 -2.91 -13.10 1.57
CA ALA A 59 -2.04 -12.03 1.09
C ALA A 59 -2.26 -10.71 1.84
N VAL A 60 -3.51 -10.41 2.24
CA VAL A 60 -3.79 -9.24 3.10
C VAL A 60 -3.12 -9.41 4.45
N LYS A 61 -3.23 -10.59 5.05
CA LYS A 61 -2.62 -10.89 6.36
C LYS A 61 -1.09 -10.84 6.27
N ASP A 62 -0.50 -11.29 5.17
CA ASP A 62 0.94 -11.22 4.96
C ASP A 62 1.42 -9.78 4.84
N ALA A 63 0.67 -8.93 4.14
CA ALA A 63 0.97 -7.51 4.06
C ALA A 63 0.90 -6.86 5.45
N HIS A 64 -0.12 -7.18 6.23
CA HIS A 64 -0.26 -6.69 7.59
C HIS A 64 0.91 -7.12 8.48
N ALA A 65 1.34 -8.38 8.39
CA ALA A 65 2.48 -8.88 9.16
C ALA A 65 3.76 -8.10 8.84
N LEU A 66 4.01 -7.85 7.56
CA LEU A 66 5.17 -7.08 7.12
C LEU A 66 5.11 -5.64 7.65
N ILE A 67 3.96 -4.99 7.54
CA ILE A 67 3.80 -3.61 8.01
C ILE A 67 3.91 -3.53 9.53
N THR A 68 3.37 -4.49 10.25
CA THR A 68 3.48 -4.53 11.71
C THR A 68 4.95 -4.58 12.15
N GLU A 69 5.78 -5.29 11.39
CA GLU A 69 7.21 -5.34 11.65
C GLU A 69 7.91 -4.03 11.30
N LEU A 70 7.58 -3.43 10.15
CA LEU A 70 8.30 -2.28 9.61
C LEU A 70 7.85 -0.94 10.18
N ALA A 71 6.56 -0.77 10.49
CA ALA A 71 6.02 0.53 10.88
C ALA A 71 6.71 1.16 12.08
N PRO A 72 6.98 0.44 13.19
CA PRO A 72 7.66 1.06 14.32
C PRO A 72 9.07 1.56 14.00
N ARG A 73 9.75 0.92 13.04
CA ARG A 73 11.12 1.27 12.65
C ARG A 73 11.18 2.42 11.67
N LEU A 74 10.11 2.62 10.90
CA LEU A 74 10.06 3.60 9.80
C LEU A 74 9.18 4.81 10.10
N GLY A 75 8.48 4.82 11.24
CA GLY A 75 7.64 5.94 11.61
C GLY A 75 6.20 5.88 11.09
N GLY A 76 5.80 4.76 10.51
CA GLY A 76 4.42 4.52 10.11
C GLY A 76 3.61 3.87 11.22
N ARG A 77 2.35 3.53 10.94
CA ARG A 77 1.52 2.79 11.89
C ARG A 77 0.37 2.08 11.20
N VAL A 78 -0.07 0.98 11.81
CA VAL A 78 -1.26 0.27 11.36
C VAL A 78 -2.50 1.03 11.82
N LEU A 79 -3.47 1.23 10.92
CA LEU A 79 -4.76 1.85 11.24
C LEU A 79 -5.83 0.79 11.50
N HIS A 80 -5.92 -0.21 10.66
CA HIS A 80 -6.89 -1.29 10.77
C HIS A 80 -6.23 -2.63 10.50
N GLU A 81 -6.39 -3.56 11.44
CA GLU A 81 -5.98 -4.93 11.23
C GLU A 81 -6.82 -5.60 10.14
N PRO A 82 -6.35 -6.70 9.54
CA PRO A 82 -7.12 -7.40 8.52
C PRO A 82 -8.52 -7.77 8.99
N GLN A 83 -9.53 -7.32 8.27
CA GLN A 83 -10.93 -7.54 8.64
C GLN A 83 -11.85 -7.31 7.45
N VAL A 84 -13.08 -7.80 7.56
CA VAL A 84 -14.13 -7.50 6.60
C VAL A 84 -14.63 -6.08 6.87
N PHE A 85 -14.85 -5.30 5.80
CA PHE A 85 -15.41 -3.96 5.87
C PHE A 85 -16.82 -3.99 5.27
N PRO A 86 -17.85 -4.18 6.10
CA PRO A 86 -19.22 -4.39 5.60
C PRO A 86 -19.83 -3.17 4.92
N GLN A 87 -19.30 -1.97 5.16
CA GLN A 87 -19.78 -0.74 4.55
C GLN A 87 -19.44 -0.61 3.07
N TYR A 88 -18.55 -1.46 2.56
CA TYR A 88 -18.15 -1.47 1.14
C TYR A 88 -18.75 -2.65 0.40
N PRO A 89 -18.82 -2.62 -0.94
CA PRO A 89 -19.32 -3.77 -1.70
C PRO A 89 -18.54 -5.04 -1.38
N GLN A 90 -19.24 -6.10 -1.03
CA GLN A 90 -18.62 -7.36 -0.63
C GLN A 90 -18.31 -8.25 -1.83
N PRO A 91 -17.29 -9.12 -1.75
CA PRO A 91 -16.39 -9.30 -0.61
C PRO A 91 -15.35 -8.18 -0.51
N TYR A 92 -15.04 -7.77 0.71
CA TYR A 92 -14.06 -6.70 0.98
C TYR A 92 -13.34 -7.02 2.28
N PHE A 93 -12.13 -7.59 2.17
CA PHE A 93 -11.28 -7.93 3.30
C PHE A 93 -9.97 -7.17 3.13
N ALA A 94 -9.63 -6.32 4.10
CA ALA A 94 -8.53 -5.38 3.91
C ALA A 94 -7.79 -5.06 5.21
N THR A 95 -6.60 -4.54 5.07
CA THR A 95 -5.84 -3.89 6.14
C THR A 95 -5.40 -2.52 5.65
N PHE A 96 -5.31 -1.56 6.57
CA PHE A 96 -4.92 -0.19 6.29
C PHE A 96 -3.77 0.23 7.18
N TRP A 97 -2.88 1.05 6.65
CA TRP A 97 -1.76 1.61 7.43
C TRP A 97 -1.40 2.99 6.92
N LEU A 98 -0.64 3.74 7.73
CA LEU A 98 -0.06 5.02 7.34
C LEU A 98 1.44 4.87 7.13
N ASP A 99 1.95 5.51 6.09
CA ASP A 99 3.39 5.65 5.92
C ASP A 99 3.94 6.75 6.86
N PRO A 100 5.26 6.97 6.91
CA PRO A 100 5.83 7.97 7.82
C PRO A 100 5.35 9.40 7.60
N TRP A 101 4.82 9.71 6.43
CA TRP A 101 4.32 11.05 6.10
C TRP A 101 2.81 11.16 6.19
N GLY A 102 2.12 10.12 6.61
CA GLY A 102 0.68 10.15 6.78
C GLY A 102 -0.14 9.73 5.57
N LEU A 103 0.51 9.27 4.50
CA LEU A 103 -0.21 8.70 3.36
C LEU A 103 -0.86 7.39 3.78
N MET A 104 -2.17 7.26 3.56
CA MET A 104 -2.87 6.02 3.87
C MET A 104 -2.73 5.02 2.73
N LEU A 105 -2.41 3.79 3.11
CA LEU A 105 -2.23 2.67 2.19
C LEU A 105 -3.14 1.52 2.60
N GLU A 106 -3.52 0.73 1.63
CA GLU A 106 -4.45 -0.37 1.83
C GLU A 106 -4.02 -1.58 1.01
N ALA A 107 -4.15 -2.76 1.61
CA ALA A 107 -4.11 -4.03 0.87
C ALA A 107 -5.49 -4.64 0.99
N VAL A 108 -6.14 -4.90 -0.14
CA VAL A 108 -7.54 -5.34 -0.18
C VAL A 108 -7.72 -6.57 -1.06
N CYS A 109 -8.51 -7.51 -0.56
CA CYS A 109 -8.93 -8.70 -1.30
C CYS A 109 -10.44 -8.61 -1.55
N HIS A 110 -10.83 -8.65 -2.84
CA HIS A 110 -12.22 -8.64 -3.26
C HIS A 110 -12.74 -10.05 -3.56
N HIS A 111 -12.06 -11.07 -3.01
CA HIS A 111 -12.44 -12.47 -3.15
C HIS A 111 -12.69 -13.08 -1.78
N ASP A 112 -13.63 -14.02 -1.72
CA ASP A 112 -13.89 -14.78 -0.49
C ASP A 112 -13.08 -16.08 -0.52
N ARG A 113 -11.75 -15.94 -0.41
CA ARG A 113 -10.84 -17.08 -0.39
C ARG A 113 -9.54 -16.73 0.34
N ASP A 114 -8.93 -17.76 0.85
CA ASP A 114 -7.66 -17.65 1.58
C ASP A 114 -6.44 -17.85 0.68
#